data_9407af5298b0a70316c25c34d6a88690
#
_entry.id   9407af5298b0a70316c25c34d6a88690
#
_cell.length_a   1.000
_cell.length_b   1.000
_cell.length_c   1.000
_cell.angle_alpha   90.00
_cell.angle_beta   90.00
_cell.angle_gamma   90.00
#
_symmetry.space_group_name_H-M   'P 1'
#
loop_
_entity.id
_entity.type
_entity.pdbx_description
1 polymer ?
#
loop_
_entity_poly.entity_id
_entity_poly.type
_entity_poly.pdbx_seq_one_letter_code
_entity_poly.pdbx_strand_id
1 'polypeptide(L)'
;MRFKDAKEVGQVFEEFYSATYRERFSGLPIVNQALSVRVVGIRETDQAFTFCLVTPWMLNQVVIPKEDGASAPGDQGMRLDEVSGLGRFFVGNVESPMDRFLDMEMAIEVAEKCAEDLFAKFTGETPDDLEDSSRREALLKIVPHPEH
;
A
#
# COMPACT_ATOMS: atom_id res chain seq x y z
N MET A 1 -18.15 -6.20 9.12
CA MET A 1 -16.98 -5.80 8.35
C MET A 1 -17.39 -4.93 7.18
N ARG A 2 -16.65 -3.86 6.95
CA ARG A 2 -17.02 -2.89 5.93
C ARG A 2 -16.88 -3.40 4.52
N PHE A 3 -15.91 -4.25 4.29
CA PHE A 3 -15.61 -4.76 2.96
C PHE A 3 -15.78 -6.25 2.94
N LYS A 4 -16.35 -6.76 1.87
CA LYS A 4 -16.60 -8.18 1.72
C LYS A 4 -15.33 -8.97 1.45
N ASP A 5 -14.49 -8.41 0.61
CA ASP A 5 -13.29 -9.12 0.19
C ASP A 5 -12.27 -8.13 -0.35
N ALA A 6 -11.12 -8.65 -0.73
CA ALA A 6 -10.03 -7.81 -1.23
C ALA A 6 -10.41 -7.08 -2.51
N LYS A 7 -11.21 -7.69 -3.34
CA LYS A 7 -11.60 -7.07 -4.60
C LYS A 7 -12.41 -5.81 -4.33
N GLU A 8 -13.31 -5.88 -3.39
CA GLU A 8 -14.12 -4.72 -3.05
C GLU A 8 -13.27 -3.61 -2.48
N VAL A 9 -12.31 -3.95 -1.62
CA VAL A 9 -11.39 -2.96 -1.07
C VAL A 9 -10.68 -2.23 -2.18
N GLY A 10 -10.13 -2.97 -3.13
CA GLY A 10 -9.41 -2.37 -4.24
C GLY A 10 -10.28 -1.44 -5.05
N GLN A 11 -11.50 -1.86 -5.37
CA GLN A 11 -12.39 -1.05 -6.17
C GLN A 11 -12.77 0.23 -5.45
N VAL A 12 -13.12 0.13 -4.19
CA VAL A 12 -13.59 1.30 -3.44
C VAL A 12 -12.46 2.31 -3.26
N PHE A 13 -11.26 1.83 -2.93
CA PHE A 13 -10.15 2.75 -2.75
C PHE A 13 -9.73 3.39 -4.07
N GLU A 14 -9.70 2.62 -5.15
CA GLU A 14 -9.33 3.21 -6.43
C GLU A 14 -10.34 4.24 -6.89
N GLU A 15 -11.61 3.98 -6.70
CA GLU A 15 -12.65 4.93 -7.08
C GLU A 15 -12.58 6.20 -6.25
N PHE A 16 -12.39 6.02 -4.95
CA PHE A 16 -12.36 7.18 -4.06
C PHE A 16 -11.18 8.09 -4.39
N TYR A 17 -9.99 7.52 -4.54
CA TYR A 17 -8.81 8.34 -4.76
C TYR A 17 -8.72 8.85 -6.19
N SER A 18 -9.31 8.15 -7.15
CA SER A 18 -9.43 8.68 -8.50
C SER A 18 -10.33 9.90 -8.53
N ALA A 19 -11.42 9.87 -7.78
CA ALA A 19 -12.30 11.04 -7.68
C ALA A 19 -11.59 12.18 -6.97
N THR A 20 -10.83 11.86 -5.92
CA THR A 20 -10.06 12.88 -5.22
C THR A 20 -9.06 13.56 -6.15
N TYR A 21 -8.40 12.76 -6.99
CA TYR A 21 -7.47 13.31 -7.94
C TYR A 21 -8.16 14.28 -8.88
N ARG A 22 -9.28 13.86 -9.45
CA ARG A 22 -10.00 14.70 -10.41
C ARG A 22 -10.49 16.01 -9.79
N GLU A 23 -10.93 15.93 -8.54
CA GLU A 23 -11.56 17.07 -7.90
C GLU A 23 -10.59 18.01 -7.22
N ARG A 24 -9.47 17.50 -6.74
CA ARG A 24 -8.60 18.30 -5.91
C ARG A 24 -7.18 18.44 -6.41
N PHE A 25 -6.66 17.43 -7.11
CA PHE A 25 -5.24 17.39 -7.45
C PHE A 25 -4.92 17.56 -8.92
N SER A 26 -5.88 17.35 -9.77
CA SER A 26 -5.64 17.42 -11.21
C SER A 26 -5.10 18.80 -11.58
N GLY A 27 -4.01 18.83 -12.30
CA GLY A 27 -3.42 20.07 -12.73
C GLY A 27 -2.48 20.75 -11.75
N LEU A 28 -2.36 20.21 -10.54
CA LEU A 28 -1.45 20.81 -9.58
C LEU A 28 -0.01 20.40 -9.88
N PRO A 29 0.96 21.27 -9.56
CA PRO A 29 2.36 20.94 -9.85
C PRO A 29 2.89 19.73 -9.10
N ILE A 30 2.26 19.38 -7.98
CA ILE A 30 2.78 18.30 -7.16
C ILE A 30 2.41 16.92 -7.69
N VAL A 31 1.56 16.82 -8.72
CA VAL A 31 1.18 15.51 -9.21
C VAL A 31 2.05 15.08 -10.36
N ASN A 32 2.30 13.79 -10.44
CA ASN A 32 3.02 13.19 -11.54
C ASN A 32 2.01 12.62 -12.52
N GLN A 33 1.86 13.26 -13.65
CA GLN A 33 0.81 12.91 -14.61
C GLN A 33 1.05 11.58 -15.31
N ALA A 34 2.23 11.01 -15.17
CA ALA A 34 2.50 9.68 -15.71
C ALA A 34 1.87 8.59 -14.85
N LEU A 35 1.35 8.93 -13.68
CA LEU A 35 0.81 7.95 -12.75
C LEU A 35 -0.69 8.03 -12.64
N SER A 36 -1.28 6.94 -12.19
CA SER A 36 -2.72 6.89 -11.93
C SER A 36 -2.94 6.24 -10.57
N VAL A 37 -4.18 6.16 -10.13
CA VAL A 37 -4.51 5.58 -8.84
C VAL A 37 -4.62 4.06 -8.99
N ARG A 38 -3.92 3.33 -8.15
CA ARG A 38 -3.96 1.88 -8.18
C ARG A 38 -3.70 1.30 -6.81
N VAL A 39 -4.50 0.30 -6.44
CA VAL A 39 -4.25 -0.52 -5.25
C VAL A 39 -3.36 -1.68 -5.68
N VAL A 40 -2.24 -1.86 -4.99
CA VAL A 40 -1.22 -2.82 -5.39
C VAL A 40 -0.93 -3.79 -4.25
N GLY A 41 -0.85 -5.07 -4.57
CA GLY A 41 -0.38 -6.07 -3.62
C GLY A 41 -1.32 -6.32 -2.45
N ILE A 42 -2.63 -6.24 -2.71
CA ILE A 42 -3.58 -6.41 -1.63
C ILE A 42 -3.60 -7.84 -1.13
N ARG A 43 -3.62 -7.98 0.19
CA ARG A 43 -3.70 -9.27 0.85
C ARG A 43 -4.71 -9.20 1.98
N GLU A 44 -5.35 -10.32 2.22
CA GLU A 44 -6.34 -10.41 3.27
C GLU A 44 -5.86 -11.41 4.31
N THR A 45 -5.93 -11.02 5.59
CA THR A 45 -5.67 -11.94 6.70
C THR A 45 -6.93 -12.02 7.53
N ASP A 46 -6.90 -12.84 8.58
CA ASP A 46 -8.03 -12.92 9.49
C ASP A 46 -8.31 -11.60 10.17
N GLN A 47 -7.33 -10.73 10.23
CA GLN A 47 -7.43 -9.51 11.02
C GLN A 47 -7.54 -8.24 10.20
N ALA A 48 -7.07 -8.25 8.96
CA ALA A 48 -7.01 -7.01 8.21
C ALA A 48 -6.78 -7.25 6.73
N PHE A 49 -6.96 -6.16 5.96
CA PHE A 49 -6.48 -6.10 4.58
C PHE A 49 -5.23 -5.21 4.57
N THR A 50 -4.22 -5.61 3.81
CA THR A 50 -2.99 -4.82 3.67
C THR A 50 -2.68 -4.61 2.21
N PHE A 51 -2.18 -3.43 1.86
CA PHE A 51 -1.82 -3.13 0.48
C PHE A 51 -1.02 -1.83 0.40
N CYS A 52 -0.54 -1.53 -0.80
CA CYS A 52 -0.01 -0.21 -1.09
C CYS A 52 -0.96 0.53 -2.01
N LEU A 53 -1.05 1.83 -1.82
CA LEU A 53 -1.88 2.69 -2.65
C LEU A 53 -0.97 3.63 -3.42
N VAL A 54 -1.03 3.54 -4.75
CA VAL A 54 -0.28 4.43 -5.64
C VAL A 54 -1.23 5.51 -6.11
N THR A 55 -0.80 6.74 -6.02
CA THR A 55 -1.54 7.86 -6.63
C THR A 55 -0.54 8.76 -7.33
N PRO A 56 -0.99 9.70 -8.13
CA PRO A 56 -0.06 10.65 -8.75
C PRO A 56 0.69 11.55 -7.78
N TRP A 57 0.30 11.58 -6.51
CA TRP A 57 0.95 12.49 -5.55
C TRP A 57 1.53 11.78 -4.33
N MET A 58 1.28 10.48 -4.16
CA MET A 58 1.81 9.78 -2.99
C MET A 58 1.81 8.28 -3.19
N LEU A 59 2.65 7.60 -2.43
CA LEU A 59 2.67 6.15 -2.33
C LEU A 59 2.57 5.82 -0.85
N ASN A 60 1.53 5.11 -0.46
CA ASN A 60 1.28 4.78 0.94
C ASN A 60 1.08 3.30 1.15
N GLN A 61 1.48 2.85 2.35
CA GLN A 61 1.09 1.53 2.83
C GLN A 61 -0.20 1.70 3.62
N VAL A 62 -1.13 0.75 3.47
CA VAL A 62 -2.45 0.85 4.10
C VAL A 62 -2.80 -0.46 4.78
N VAL A 63 -3.33 -0.37 6.00
CA VAL A 63 -3.87 -1.50 6.74
C VAL A 63 -5.29 -1.18 7.16
N ILE A 64 -6.24 -2.02 6.74
CA ILE A 64 -7.63 -1.84 7.12
C ILE A 64 -8.00 -2.94 8.10
N PRO A 65 -8.13 -2.63 9.39
CA PRO A 65 -8.50 -3.65 10.36
C PRO A 65 -9.92 -4.12 10.13
N LYS A 66 -10.14 -5.40 10.30
CA LYS A 66 -11.48 -5.95 10.17
C LYS A 66 -12.34 -5.65 11.37
N GLU A 67 -11.73 -5.41 12.51
CA GLU A 67 -12.46 -5.06 13.73
C GLU A 67 -12.20 -3.63 14.11
N ASP A 68 -13.25 -2.93 14.49
CA ASP A 68 -13.11 -1.57 14.96
C ASP A 68 -12.31 -1.56 16.25
N GLY A 69 -11.49 -0.55 16.40
CA GLY A 69 -10.72 -0.42 17.63
C GLY A 69 -9.41 -1.20 17.64
N ALA A 70 -9.14 -1.95 16.59
CA ALA A 70 -7.87 -2.66 16.52
C ALA A 70 -6.71 -1.67 16.48
N SER A 71 -5.59 -2.10 17.02
CA SER A 71 -4.39 -1.27 17.03
C SER A 71 -3.65 -1.37 15.71
N ALA A 72 -2.78 -0.40 15.46
CA ALA A 72 -1.91 -0.48 14.32
C ALA A 72 -1.01 -1.69 14.47
N PRO A 73 -0.65 -2.31 13.36
CA PRO A 73 0.22 -3.48 13.42
C PRO A 73 1.61 -3.07 13.87
N GLY A 74 2.03 -3.70 14.93
CA GLY A 74 3.32 -3.45 15.48
C GLY A 74 3.52 -1.99 15.70
N ASP A 75 4.40 -1.38 15.77
CA ASP A 75 4.64 0.00 16.01
C ASP A 75 5.30 0.57 14.77
N GLN A 76 4.59 0.58 13.70
CA GLN A 76 5.20 0.80 12.41
C GLN A 76 5.22 2.26 11.98
N GLY A 77 4.89 3.15 12.85
CA GLY A 77 4.86 4.55 12.46
C GLY A 77 3.69 4.91 11.57
N MET A 78 2.69 4.05 11.55
CA MET A 78 1.49 4.34 10.78
C MET A 78 0.54 5.18 11.60
N ARG A 79 -0.17 6.07 10.91
CA ARG A 79 -1.16 6.89 11.59
C ARG A 79 -2.55 6.38 11.24
N LEU A 80 -3.50 6.69 12.12
CA LEU A 80 -4.88 6.33 11.90
C LEU A 80 -5.55 7.45 11.11
N ASP A 81 -6.19 7.07 10.01
CA ASP A 81 -7.00 7.99 9.23
C ASP A 81 -8.44 7.57 9.31
N GLU A 82 -9.32 8.55 9.19
CA GLU A 82 -10.74 8.27 9.11
C GLU A 82 -11.29 9.11 7.98
N VAL A 83 -11.79 8.45 6.93
CA VAL A 83 -12.18 9.12 5.72
C VAL A 83 -13.62 8.76 5.41
N SER A 84 -14.44 9.78 5.18
CA SER A 84 -15.84 9.56 4.84
C SER A 84 -15.92 8.74 3.56
N GLY A 85 -16.65 7.65 3.61
CA GLY A 85 -16.76 6.74 2.48
C GLY A 85 -15.80 5.57 2.53
N LEU A 86 -14.70 5.69 3.27
CA LEU A 86 -13.75 4.60 3.41
C LEU A 86 -13.72 4.02 4.82
N GLY A 87 -13.99 4.85 5.83
CA GLY A 87 -13.93 4.42 7.22
C GLY A 87 -12.55 4.63 7.80
N ARG A 88 -12.19 3.81 8.78
CA ARG A 88 -10.94 3.96 9.51
C ARG A 88 -9.91 2.99 8.99
N PHE A 89 -8.69 3.46 8.84
CA PHE A 89 -7.59 2.62 8.39
C PHE A 89 -6.27 3.25 8.80
N PHE A 90 -5.22 2.43 8.81
CA PHE A 90 -3.90 2.92 9.15
C PHE A 90 -3.10 3.16 7.89
N VAL A 91 -2.30 4.24 7.87
CA VAL A 91 -1.56 4.69 6.70
C VAL A 91 -0.13 4.98 7.07
N GLY A 92 0.80 4.48 6.27
CA GLY A 92 2.20 4.84 6.37
C GLY A 92 2.67 5.41 5.05
N ASN A 93 3.21 6.63 5.04
CA ASN A 93 3.67 7.24 3.81
C ASN A 93 5.01 6.66 3.40
N VAL A 94 5.11 6.20 2.16
CA VAL A 94 6.35 5.69 1.62
C VAL A 94 7.06 6.77 0.85
N GLU A 95 6.34 7.49 0.01
CA GLU A 95 6.96 8.52 -0.79
C GLU A 95 5.94 9.58 -1.18
N SER A 96 6.38 10.84 -1.14
CA SER A 96 5.58 11.98 -1.55
C SER A 96 6.52 13.16 -1.64
N PRO A 97 6.55 13.91 -2.74
CA PRO A 97 5.78 13.67 -3.96
C PRO A 97 6.36 12.53 -4.78
N MET A 98 5.75 12.28 -5.92
CA MET A 98 6.07 11.09 -6.74
C MET A 98 6.93 11.43 -7.95
N ASP A 99 7.76 12.44 -7.84
CA ASP A 99 8.50 12.99 -8.97
C ASP A 99 9.48 12.02 -9.61
N ARG A 100 10.04 11.12 -8.85
CA ARG A 100 11.08 10.26 -9.40
C ARG A 100 10.56 9.11 -10.24
N PHE A 101 9.25 8.88 -10.23
CA PHE A 101 8.70 7.75 -10.98
C PHE A 101 8.50 8.14 -12.44
N LEU A 102 9.12 7.38 -13.33
CA LEU A 102 9.05 7.68 -14.75
C LEU A 102 7.74 7.25 -15.38
N ASP A 103 7.16 6.18 -14.87
CA ASP A 103 5.92 5.67 -15.42
C ASP A 103 5.23 4.82 -14.37
N MET A 104 4.05 4.34 -14.72
CA MET A 104 3.24 3.57 -13.80
C MET A 104 3.86 2.23 -13.50
N GLU A 105 4.55 1.65 -14.46
CA GLU A 105 5.19 0.36 -14.25
C GLU A 105 6.22 0.42 -13.13
N MET A 106 7.03 1.46 -13.12
CA MET A 106 8.01 1.65 -12.05
C MET A 106 7.33 1.82 -10.71
N ALA A 107 6.24 2.60 -10.67
CA ALA A 107 5.53 2.81 -9.43
C ALA A 107 4.92 1.51 -8.92
N ILE A 108 4.38 0.68 -9.79
CA ILE A 108 3.80 -0.59 -9.40
C ILE A 108 4.87 -1.52 -8.83
N GLU A 109 6.04 -1.56 -9.45
CA GLU A 109 7.11 -2.41 -8.95
C GLU A 109 7.51 -2.03 -7.53
N VAL A 110 7.67 -0.74 -7.28
CA VAL A 110 8.04 -0.28 -5.94
C VAL A 110 6.91 -0.57 -4.97
N ALA A 111 5.67 -0.35 -5.40
CA ALA A 111 4.53 -0.59 -4.53
C ALA A 111 4.36 -2.05 -4.18
N GLU A 112 4.66 -2.95 -5.12
CA GLU A 112 4.56 -4.38 -4.84
C GLU A 112 5.54 -4.78 -3.76
N LYS A 113 6.75 -4.26 -3.83
CA LYS A 113 7.72 -4.57 -2.81
C LYS A 113 7.32 -3.99 -1.46
N CYS A 114 6.82 -2.78 -1.46
CA CYS A 114 6.36 -2.16 -0.22
C CYS A 114 5.18 -2.90 0.37
N ALA A 115 4.30 -3.45 -0.47
CA ALA A 115 3.17 -4.23 0.02
C ALA A 115 3.63 -5.55 0.64
N GLU A 116 4.64 -6.18 0.05
CA GLU A 116 5.21 -7.38 0.62
C GLU A 116 5.85 -7.09 1.98
N ASP A 117 6.59 -6.00 2.07
CA ASP A 117 7.22 -5.64 3.32
C ASP A 117 6.18 -5.35 4.41
N LEU A 118 5.11 -4.69 4.03
CA LEU A 118 4.04 -4.41 4.98
C LEU A 118 3.40 -5.70 5.47
N PHE A 119 3.10 -6.60 4.56
CA PHE A 119 2.48 -7.87 4.93
C PHE A 119 3.38 -8.66 5.86
N ALA A 120 4.67 -8.69 5.58
CA ALA A 120 5.62 -9.38 6.42
C ALA A 120 5.66 -8.80 7.83
N LYS A 121 5.66 -7.48 7.93
CA LYS A 121 5.66 -6.85 9.24
C LYS A 121 4.38 -7.13 9.99
N PHE A 122 3.25 -7.08 9.27
CA PHE A 122 1.96 -7.27 9.91
C PHE A 122 1.78 -8.70 10.41
N THR A 123 2.27 -9.68 9.66
CA THR A 123 2.09 -11.07 10.04
C THR A 123 3.25 -11.62 10.84
N GLY A 124 4.36 -10.90 10.93
CA GLY A 124 5.54 -11.40 11.59
C GLY A 124 6.34 -12.35 10.73
N GLU A 125 6.03 -12.43 9.44
CA GLU A 125 6.74 -13.27 8.49
C GLU A 125 7.50 -12.43 7.51
N THR A 126 8.53 -12.99 6.91
CA THR A 126 9.20 -12.29 5.83
C THR A 126 8.81 -12.98 4.54
N PRO A 127 8.89 -12.27 3.43
CA PRO A 127 8.58 -12.91 2.16
C PRO A 127 9.39 -14.16 1.92
N ASP A 128 10.57 -14.17 2.45
CA ASP A 128 11.44 -15.31 2.32
C ASP A 128 10.94 -16.50 3.06
N ASP A 129 10.42 -16.31 4.22
CA ASP A 129 9.92 -17.41 5.03
C ASP A 129 8.74 -18.07 4.40
N LEU A 130 8.00 -17.37 3.58
CA LEU A 130 6.81 -17.92 3.00
C LEU A 130 7.09 -19.04 2.06
N GLU A 131 8.26 -18.98 1.42
CA GLU A 131 8.62 -20.00 0.49
C GLU A 131 9.82 -20.65 0.88
N ASP A 132 10.23 -20.54 2.07
CA ASP A 132 11.46 -21.04 2.59
C ASP A 132 12.56 -20.22 2.04
N SER A 133 13.71 -20.69 2.20
CA SER A 133 14.88 -19.92 1.95
C SER A 133 15.18 -19.69 0.53
N SER A 134 14.69 -20.49 -0.34
CA SER A 134 15.11 -20.31 -1.71
C SER A 134 14.56 -19.03 -2.30
N ARG A 135 13.34 -18.73 -1.98
CA ARG A 135 12.79 -17.52 -2.46
C ARG A 135 13.44 -16.33 -1.81
N ARG A 136 13.78 -16.49 -0.57
CA ARG A 136 14.44 -15.48 0.16
C ARG A 136 15.72 -15.10 -0.48
N GLU A 137 16.46 -16.05 -0.85
CA GLU A 137 17.74 -15.78 -1.43
C GLU A 137 17.63 -14.97 -2.69
N ALA A 138 16.65 -15.26 -3.49
CA ALA A 138 16.48 -14.51 -4.71
C ALA A 138 16.18 -13.06 -4.41
N LEU A 139 15.35 -12.82 -3.42
CA LEU A 139 15.01 -11.46 -3.10
C LEU A 139 16.17 -10.70 -2.51
N LEU A 140 16.91 -11.34 -1.65
CA LEU A 140 18.02 -10.66 -1.02
C LEU A 140 19.12 -10.33 -1.97
N LYS A 141 19.30 -11.13 -2.98
CA LYS A 141 20.36 -10.87 -3.89
C LYS A 141 20.09 -9.74 -4.79
N ILE A 142 18.89 -9.55 -5.13
CA ILE A 142 18.64 -8.48 -6.00
C ILE A 142 18.50 -7.21 -5.28
N VAL A 143 18.24 -7.34 -4.09
CA VAL A 143 18.15 -6.14 -3.41
C VAL A 143 19.29 -5.79 -2.74
N PRO A 144 19.63 -6.16 -2.76
CA PRO A 144 20.43 -5.89 -2.19
C PRO A 144 20.35 -5.17 -1.20
N HIS A 145 19.32 -5.85 -0.90
CA HIS A 145 19.29 -5.67 -0.42
C HIS A 145 19.39 -5.20 0.11
N PRO A 146 19.24 -4.99 0.23
CA PRO A 146 19.19 -4.54 0.67
C PRO A 146 19.10 -4.44 1.45
N GLU A 147 18.69 -4.82 1.57
CA GLU A 147 18.79 -4.88 1.98
C GLU A 147 19.03 -4.76 2.38
N HIS A 148 18.78 -4.98 2.53
CA HIS A 148 18.98 -5.05 2.58
C HIS A 148 19.20 -4.91 2.78
#